data_5a342f1ecfb04855386b8753d942d7fc
#
_entry.id   5a342f1ecfb04855386b8753d942d7fc
#
_cell.length_a   1.000
_cell.length_b   1.000
_cell.length_c   1.000
_cell.angle_alpha   90.00
_cell.angle_beta   90.00
_cell.angle_gamma   90.00
#
_symmetry.space_group_name_H-M   'P 1'
#
loop_
_entity.id
_entity.type
_entity.pdbx_description
1 polymer ?
#
loop_
_entity_poly.entity_id
_entity_poly.type
_entity_poly.pdbx_seq_one_letter_code
_entity_poly.pdbx_strand_id
1 'polypeptide(L)'
;MNKIVIIGGHGRVGMLLSRLLVEEGWQVTSVIRTPDQYDDVAAAGAEPLVLDVEMADADSLVAALAGHEAVVWSAGAGGGNPARTYAVDRDAAIRSMDAAEQAGVRRYLMVSYLGAGPDHGIDPSNSFFPYAEAKADADENLRNTSLDWTILAPGALTDGPPSGTITTAPDRAHRQTNRGNVARVAAAVLATPATIHRTIEFTDGAMPIAEAIGGLTSTAGA
;
A
#
# COMPACT_ATOMS: atom_id res chain seq x y z
N MET A 1 18.04 -13.05 -2.94
CA MET A 1 16.80 -12.86 -3.73
C MET A 1 15.82 -12.21 -2.80
N ASN A 2 15.40 -10.99 -3.09
CA ASN A 2 14.55 -10.23 -2.19
C ASN A 2 13.13 -10.81 -2.17
N LYS A 3 12.57 -11.04 -0.98
CA LYS A 3 11.23 -11.60 -0.79
C LYS A 3 10.28 -10.54 -0.26
N ILE A 4 9.12 -10.43 -0.87
CA ILE A 4 8.11 -9.45 -0.47
C ILE A 4 6.73 -10.10 -0.39
N VAL A 5 5.93 -9.66 0.58
CA VAL A 5 4.52 -10.03 0.68
C VAL A 5 3.62 -8.84 0.38
N ILE A 6 2.62 -9.04 -0.47
CA ILE A 6 1.62 -8.04 -0.82
C ILE A 6 0.27 -8.48 -0.26
N ILE A 7 -0.24 -7.78 0.75
CA ILE A 7 -1.57 -8.02 1.30
C ILE A 7 -2.59 -7.28 0.43
N GLY A 8 -3.59 -8.01 -0.08
CA GLY A 8 -4.48 -7.53 -1.12
C GLY A 8 -3.93 -7.76 -2.54
N GLY A 9 -3.18 -8.85 -2.73
CA GLY A 9 -2.47 -9.19 -3.95
C GLY A 9 -3.33 -9.31 -5.21
N HIS A 10 -4.62 -9.69 -5.10
CA HIS A 10 -5.56 -9.72 -6.22
C HIS A 10 -6.21 -8.35 -6.51
N GLY A 11 -5.99 -7.34 -5.66
CA GLY A 11 -6.45 -5.97 -5.93
C GLY A 11 -5.77 -5.37 -7.17
N ARG A 12 -6.44 -4.40 -7.83
CA ARG A 12 -5.92 -3.81 -9.08
C ARG A 12 -4.50 -3.23 -8.96
N VAL A 13 -4.17 -2.58 -7.84
CA VAL A 13 -2.81 -2.11 -7.57
C VAL A 13 -1.88 -3.28 -7.24
N GLY A 14 -2.33 -4.21 -6.39
CA GLY A 14 -1.57 -5.40 -5.98
C GLY A 14 -1.12 -6.25 -7.18
N MET A 15 -2.03 -6.53 -8.12
CA MET A 15 -1.73 -7.28 -9.35
C MET A 15 -0.69 -6.58 -10.24
N LEU A 16 -0.79 -5.25 -10.39
CA LEU A 16 0.18 -4.46 -11.18
C LEU A 16 1.55 -4.45 -10.50
N LEU A 17 1.57 -4.29 -9.18
CA LEU A 17 2.80 -4.31 -8.40
C LEU A 17 3.46 -5.70 -8.41
N SER A 18 2.68 -6.77 -8.26
CA SER A 18 3.20 -8.15 -8.30
C SER A 18 3.93 -8.43 -9.61
N ARG A 19 3.32 -8.11 -10.76
CA ARG A 19 3.97 -8.29 -12.08
C ARG A 19 5.26 -7.50 -12.19
N LEU A 20 5.24 -6.23 -11.80
CA LEU A 20 6.41 -5.36 -11.87
C LEU A 20 7.56 -5.90 -11.02
N LEU A 21 7.30 -6.27 -9.77
CA LEU A 21 8.34 -6.78 -8.87
C LEU A 21 8.89 -8.16 -9.32
N VAL A 22 8.04 -9.03 -9.86
CA VAL A 22 8.49 -10.31 -10.45
C VAL A 22 9.41 -10.05 -11.65
N GLU A 23 9.06 -9.11 -12.53
CA GLU A 23 9.91 -8.69 -13.67
C GLU A 23 11.26 -8.11 -13.19
N GLU A 24 11.29 -7.46 -12.04
CA GLU A 24 12.50 -6.94 -11.38
C GLU A 24 13.28 -8.02 -10.58
N GLY A 25 12.81 -9.27 -10.57
CA GLY A 25 13.50 -10.41 -9.94
C GLY A 25 13.20 -10.63 -8.47
N TRP A 26 12.11 -10.03 -7.93
CA TRP A 26 11.64 -10.29 -6.58
C TRP A 26 10.87 -11.63 -6.51
N GLN A 27 10.95 -12.29 -5.38
CA GLN A 27 10.01 -13.33 -5.00
C GLN A 27 8.81 -12.68 -4.31
N VAL A 28 7.66 -12.72 -4.96
CA VAL A 28 6.45 -12.04 -4.50
C VAL A 28 5.46 -13.07 -3.98
N THR A 29 5.08 -12.97 -2.70
CA THR A 29 3.92 -13.68 -2.14
C THR A 29 2.74 -12.71 -2.12
N SER A 30 1.64 -13.08 -2.78
CA SER A 30 0.42 -12.28 -2.84
C SER A 30 -0.67 -12.89 -1.96
N VAL A 31 -0.97 -12.22 -0.83
CA VAL A 31 -2.07 -12.61 0.05
C VAL A 31 -3.39 -12.26 -0.61
N ILE A 32 -4.22 -13.28 -0.82
CA ILE A 32 -5.53 -13.22 -1.46
C ILE A 32 -6.62 -13.73 -0.53
N ARG A 33 -7.85 -13.21 -0.68
CA ARG A 33 -8.93 -13.52 0.24
C ARG A 33 -9.54 -14.91 0.01
N THR A 34 -9.69 -15.30 -1.25
CA THR A 34 -10.44 -16.49 -1.65
C THR A 34 -9.68 -17.31 -2.70
N PRO A 35 -9.86 -18.65 -2.73
CA PRO A 35 -9.14 -19.54 -3.66
C PRO A 35 -9.39 -19.26 -5.16
N ASP A 36 -10.53 -18.67 -5.52
CA ASP A 36 -10.86 -18.31 -6.90
C ASP A 36 -9.94 -17.24 -7.50
N GLN A 37 -9.20 -16.53 -6.66
CA GLN A 37 -8.20 -15.52 -7.04
C GLN A 37 -6.82 -16.12 -7.35
N TYR A 38 -6.64 -17.41 -7.11
CA TYR A 38 -5.34 -18.10 -7.17
C TYR A 38 -4.70 -18.04 -8.56
N ASP A 39 -5.45 -18.44 -9.59
CA ASP A 39 -4.92 -18.56 -10.95
C ASP A 39 -4.49 -17.21 -11.53
N ASP A 40 -5.22 -16.14 -11.25
CA ASP A 40 -4.89 -14.79 -11.71
C ASP A 40 -3.56 -14.31 -11.12
N VAL A 41 -3.33 -14.57 -9.83
CA VAL A 41 -2.10 -14.19 -9.13
C VAL A 41 -0.93 -15.04 -9.58
N ALA A 42 -1.12 -16.36 -9.74
CA ALA A 42 -0.10 -17.25 -10.26
C ALA A 42 0.30 -16.87 -11.71
N ALA A 43 -0.67 -16.49 -12.54
CA ALA A 43 -0.41 -15.99 -13.90
C ALA A 43 0.36 -14.66 -13.93
N ALA A 44 0.32 -13.88 -12.85
CA ALA A 44 1.15 -12.69 -12.67
C ALA A 44 2.59 -13.01 -12.22
N GLY A 45 2.92 -14.30 -12.00
CA GLY A 45 4.24 -14.75 -11.55
C GLY A 45 4.46 -14.68 -10.04
N ALA A 46 3.46 -14.27 -9.26
CA ALA A 46 3.53 -14.24 -7.81
C ALA A 46 3.04 -15.57 -7.20
N GLU A 47 3.47 -15.88 -5.99
CA GLU A 47 2.99 -17.01 -5.19
C GLU A 47 1.69 -16.62 -4.46
N PRO A 48 0.53 -17.23 -4.78
CA PRO A 48 -0.71 -16.91 -4.11
C PRO A 48 -0.76 -17.55 -2.71
N LEU A 49 -1.06 -16.76 -1.68
CA LEU A 49 -1.33 -17.22 -0.33
C LEU A 49 -2.78 -16.90 0.05
N VAL A 50 -3.62 -17.93 0.17
CA VAL A 50 -5.03 -17.75 0.55
C VAL A 50 -5.13 -17.48 2.05
N LEU A 51 -5.47 -16.25 2.42
CA LEU A 51 -5.68 -15.80 3.80
C LEU A 51 -6.66 -14.63 3.81
N ASP A 52 -7.84 -14.82 4.41
CA ASP A 52 -8.76 -13.71 4.64
C ASP A 52 -8.28 -12.87 5.84
N VAL A 53 -7.62 -11.74 5.55
CA VAL A 53 -7.04 -10.87 6.58
C VAL A 53 -8.08 -10.21 7.48
N GLU A 54 -9.35 -10.13 7.05
CA GLU A 54 -10.46 -9.64 7.87
C GLU A 54 -10.68 -10.59 9.06
N MET A 55 -10.56 -11.91 8.83
CA MET A 55 -10.84 -12.97 9.82
C MET A 55 -9.58 -13.60 10.43
N ALA A 56 -8.40 -13.32 9.87
CA ALA A 56 -7.15 -13.92 10.30
C ALA A 56 -6.78 -13.53 11.73
N ASP A 57 -6.34 -14.50 12.50
CA ASP A 57 -5.73 -14.29 13.82
C ASP A 57 -4.27 -13.81 13.69
N ALA A 58 -3.69 -13.41 14.81
CA ALA A 58 -2.33 -12.88 14.86
C ALA A 58 -1.29 -13.90 14.38
N ASP A 59 -1.40 -15.16 14.80
CA ASP A 59 -0.44 -16.22 14.47
C ASP A 59 -0.45 -16.51 12.96
N SER A 60 -1.62 -16.55 12.33
CA SER A 60 -1.78 -16.72 10.89
C SER A 60 -1.14 -15.56 10.11
N LEU A 61 -1.30 -14.32 10.58
CA LEU A 61 -0.67 -13.15 9.98
C LEU A 61 0.85 -13.21 10.15
N VAL A 62 1.36 -13.52 11.34
CA VAL A 62 2.81 -13.67 11.57
C VAL A 62 3.40 -14.74 10.66
N ALA A 63 2.75 -15.91 10.53
CA ALA A 63 3.20 -16.98 9.66
C ALA A 63 3.21 -16.55 8.17
N ALA A 64 2.21 -15.78 7.73
CA ALA A 64 2.13 -15.28 6.35
C ALA A 64 3.23 -14.26 6.03
N LEU A 65 3.72 -13.51 7.02
CA LEU A 65 4.74 -12.48 6.84
C LEU A 65 6.16 -12.99 7.07
N ALA A 66 6.34 -14.07 7.82
CA ALA A 66 7.66 -14.58 8.20
C ALA A 66 8.55 -14.88 6.99
N GLY A 67 9.83 -14.50 7.09
CA GLY A 67 10.83 -14.76 6.05
C GLY A 67 10.78 -13.81 4.84
N HIS A 68 9.92 -12.79 4.87
CA HIS A 68 9.91 -11.71 3.89
C HIS A 68 10.75 -10.52 4.37
N GLU A 69 11.24 -9.71 3.45
CA GLU A 69 12.02 -8.50 3.74
C GLU A 69 11.12 -7.26 3.82
N ALA A 70 9.98 -7.30 3.16
CA ALA A 70 9.04 -6.19 3.14
C ALA A 70 7.58 -6.66 3.08
N VAL A 71 6.68 -5.83 3.61
CA VAL A 71 5.23 -5.95 3.51
C VAL A 71 4.70 -4.77 2.73
N VAL A 72 3.78 -5.02 1.79
CA VAL A 72 2.97 -3.98 1.16
C VAL A 72 1.51 -4.21 1.49
N TRP A 73 0.89 -3.27 2.18
CA TRP A 73 -0.55 -3.25 2.39
C TRP A 73 -1.24 -2.52 1.24
N SER A 74 -1.93 -3.28 0.40
CA SER A 74 -2.75 -2.79 -0.73
C SER A 74 -4.19 -3.33 -0.66
N ALA A 75 -4.58 -3.92 0.49
CA ALA A 75 -5.94 -4.39 0.71
C ALA A 75 -6.88 -3.24 1.08
N GLY A 76 -8.16 -3.46 0.83
CA GLY A 76 -9.25 -2.59 1.23
C GLY A 76 -10.59 -3.30 1.11
N ALA A 77 -11.59 -2.84 1.86
CA ALA A 77 -12.93 -3.44 1.87
C ALA A 77 -13.70 -3.32 0.55
N GLY A 78 -13.27 -2.43 -0.34
CA GLY A 78 -13.93 -2.18 -1.63
C GLY A 78 -15.14 -1.25 -1.55
N GLY A 79 -15.39 -0.62 -0.39
CA GLY A 79 -16.48 0.35 -0.17
C GLY A 79 -17.85 -0.30 0.08
N GLY A 80 -18.85 0.55 0.36
CA GLY A 80 -20.27 0.18 0.46
C GLY A 80 -20.72 -0.42 1.80
N ASN A 81 -19.82 -0.87 2.66
CA ASN A 81 -20.14 -1.39 3.99
C ASN A 81 -19.19 -0.79 5.05
N PRO A 82 -19.66 0.18 5.86
CA PRO A 82 -18.84 0.82 6.88
C PRO A 82 -18.20 -0.14 7.88
N ALA A 83 -18.94 -1.13 8.38
CA ALA A 83 -18.41 -2.10 9.34
C ALA A 83 -17.23 -2.89 8.74
N ARG A 84 -17.36 -3.31 7.48
CA ARG A 84 -16.29 -4.00 6.77
C ARG A 84 -15.11 -3.07 6.45
N THR A 85 -15.36 -1.80 6.19
CA THR A 85 -14.30 -0.80 6.00
C THR A 85 -13.44 -0.69 7.26
N TYR A 86 -14.04 -0.54 8.44
CA TYR A 86 -13.27 -0.53 9.68
C TYR A 86 -12.54 -1.87 9.93
N ALA A 87 -13.22 -3.01 9.71
CA ALA A 87 -12.62 -4.33 9.93
C ALA A 87 -11.37 -4.59 9.05
N VAL A 88 -11.39 -4.12 7.79
CA VAL A 88 -10.29 -4.36 6.84
C VAL A 88 -9.31 -3.19 6.81
N ASP A 89 -9.80 -1.97 6.49
CA ASP A 89 -8.92 -0.82 6.18
C ASP A 89 -8.26 -0.24 7.45
N ARG A 90 -8.80 -0.53 8.65
CA ARG A 90 -8.21 -0.19 9.94
C ARG A 90 -7.71 -1.41 10.71
N ASP A 91 -8.64 -2.26 11.18
CA ASP A 91 -8.32 -3.28 12.20
C ASP A 91 -7.39 -4.37 11.65
N ALA A 92 -7.65 -4.90 10.45
CA ALA A 92 -6.76 -5.88 9.82
C ALA A 92 -5.42 -5.25 9.39
N ALA A 93 -5.42 -3.98 8.95
CA ALA A 93 -4.20 -3.25 8.66
C ALA A 93 -3.32 -3.12 9.92
N ILE A 94 -3.88 -2.69 11.05
CA ILE A 94 -3.17 -2.57 12.33
C ILE A 94 -2.64 -3.94 12.78
N ARG A 95 -3.48 -4.99 12.78
CA ARG A 95 -3.01 -6.35 13.11
C ARG A 95 -1.86 -6.83 12.23
N SER A 96 -1.83 -6.43 10.96
CA SER A 96 -0.72 -6.81 10.05
C SER A 96 0.57 -6.05 10.35
N MET A 97 0.50 -4.83 10.91
CA MET A 97 1.67 -4.09 11.39
C MET A 97 2.27 -4.78 12.61
N ASP A 98 1.42 -5.13 13.60
CA ASP A 98 1.84 -5.90 14.79
C ASP A 98 2.46 -7.25 14.39
N ALA A 99 1.86 -7.93 13.42
CA ALA A 99 2.37 -9.18 12.89
C ALA A 99 3.72 -9.02 12.16
N ALA A 100 3.93 -7.91 11.44
CA ALA A 100 5.20 -7.61 10.79
C ALA A 100 6.32 -7.41 11.82
N GLU A 101 6.06 -6.66 12.91
CA GLU A 101 7.01 -6.51 14.02
C GLU A 101 7.36 -7.86 14.66
N GLN A 102 6.35 -8.71 14.95
CA GLN A 102 6.54 -10.03 15.54
C GLN A 102 7.29 -10.99 14.61
N ALA A 103 7.04 -10.93 13.29
CA ALA A 103 7.74 -11.72 12.28
C ALA A 103 9.16 -11.20 11.97
N GLY A 104 9.55 -10.04 12.53
CA GLY A 104 10.83 -9.40 12.27
C GLY A 104 10.95 -8.74 10.89
N VAL A 105 9.82 -8.48 10.22
CA VAL A 105 9.78 -7.80 8.92
C VAL A 105 9.66 -6.29 9.15
N ARG A 106 10.78 -5.58 8.97
CA ARG A 106 10.83 -4.17 9.31
C ARG A 106 10.24 -3.24 8.25
N ARG A 107 10.47 -3.53 6.97
CA ARG A 107 10.02 -2.66 5.87
C ARG A 107 8.53 -2.81 5.61
N TYR A 108 7.77 -1.73 5.83
CA TYR A 108 6.30 -1.73 5.67
C TYR A 108 5.84 -0.57 4.78
N LEU A 109 5.13 -0.91 3.70
CA LEU A 109 4.58 0.07 2.77
C LEU A 109 3.06 0.05 2.83
N MET A 110 2.44 1.18 3.19
CA MET A 110 1.00 1.36 3.24
C MET A 110 0.50 2.13 2.03
N VAL A 111 -0.46 1.56 1.30
CA VAL A 111 -1.22 2.33 0.29
C VAL A 111 -2.42 2.98 0.97
N SER A 112 -2.37 4.31 1.10
CA SER A 112 -3.40 5.16 1.67
C SER A 112 -4.07 6.01 0.58
N TYR A 113 -4.45 7.26 0.86
CA TYR A 113 -4.99 8.19 -0.12
C TYR A 113 -4.57 9.63 0.18
N LEU A 114 -4.60 10.49 -0.82
CA LEU A 114 -4.25 11.92 -0.72
C LEU A 114 -5.20 12.66 0.23
N GLY A 115 -4.65 13.20 1.31
CA GLY A 115 -5.39 13.90 2.36
C GLY A 115 -5.89 12.99 3.49
N ALA A 116 -5.37 11.77 3.62
CA ALA A 116 -5.61 10.91 4.79
C ALA A 116 -4.95 11.52 6.04
N GLY A 117 -5.70 11.59 7.12
CA GLY A 117 -5.21 12.09 8.40
C GLY A 117 -6.35 12.43 9.35
N PRO A 118 -6.08 12.72 10.63
CA PRO A 118 -7.10 12.98 11.64
C PRO A 118 -7.97 14.21 11.29
N ASP A 119 -7.40 15.17 10.58
CA ASP A 119 -8.09 16.41 10.16
C ASP A 119 -8.56 16.33 8.69
N HIS A 120 -8.99 15.16 8.20
CA HIS A 120 -9.40 14.96 6.80
C HIS A 120 -10.60 15.82 6.35
N GLY A 121 -11.37 16.38 7.31
CA GLY A 121 -12.46 17.32 7.03
C GLY A 121 -13.67 16.74 6.27
N ILE A 122 -13.80 15.41 6.21
CA ILE A 122 -14.96 14.74 5.59
C ILE A 122 -16.12 14.76 6.57
N ASP A 123 -17.28 15.21 6.12
CA ASP A 123 -18.51 15.25 6.92
C ASP A 123 -18.95 13.83 7.32
N PRO A 124 -19.33 13.57 8.59
CA PRO A 124 -19.78 12.25 9.05
C PRO A 124 -20.96 11.66 8.27
N SER A 125 -21.77 12.47 7.61
CA SER A 125 -22.85 12.01 6.74
C SER A 125 -22.39 11.57 5.34
N ASN A 126 -21.14 11.83 4.98
CA ASN A 126 -20.58 11.43 3.70
C ASN A 126 -20.28 9.93 3.69
N SER A 127 -20.67 9.24 2.63
CA SER A 127 -20.41 7.80 2.46
C SER A 127 -18.91 7.43 2.44
N PHE A 128 -18.02 8.40 2.19
CA PHE A 128 -16.57 8.25 2.24
C PHE A 128 -16.00 8.34 3.66
N PHE A 129 -16.78 8.89 4.63
CA PHE A 129 -16.29 9.12 5.99
C PHE A 129 -15.74 7.87 6.68
N PRO A 130 -16.41 6.69 6.68
CA PRO A 130 -15.86 5.50 7.32
C PRO A 130 -14.50 5.07 6.74
N TYR A 131 -14.28 5.28 5.44
CA TYR A 131 -12.99 4.99 4.81
C TYR A 131 -11.92 6.01 5.22
N ALA A 132 -12.27 7.30 5.27
CA ALA A 132 -11.35 8.35 5.69
C ALA A 132 -10.87 8.13 7.13
N GLU A 133 -11.80 7.85 8.06
CA GLU A 133 -11.49 7.50 9.46
C GLU A 133 -10.60 6.25 9.55
N ALA A 134 -11.01 5.16 8.89
CA ALA A 134 -10.25 3.90 8.93
C ALA A 134 -8.80 4.07 8.43
N LYS A 135 -8.61 4.84 7.36
CA LYS A 135 -7.27 5.11 6.83
C LYS A 135 -6.47 6.05 7.72
N ALA A 136 -7.10 7.08 8.29
CA ALA A 136 -6.46 7.99 9.24
C ALA A 136 -5.92 7.23 10.46
N ASP A 137 -6.76 6.38 11.07
CA ASP A 137 -6.40 5.55 12.22
C ASP A 137 -5.26 4.57 11.89
N ALA A 138 -5.34 3.88 10.75
CA ALA A 138 -4.30 2.94 10.33
C ALA A 138 -2.97 3.63 10.03
N ASP A 139 -2.99 4.78 9.34
CA ASP A 139 -1.80 5.56 9.02
C ASP A 139 -1.15 6.13 10.29
N GLU A 140 -1.96 6.58 11.27
CA GLU A 140 -1.46 7.08 12.55
C GLU A 140 -0.86 5.95 13.39
N ASN A 141 -1.52 4.78 13.43
CA ASN A 141 -0.95 3.60 14.09
C ASN A 141 0.40 3.22 13.47
N LEU A 142 0.50 3.19 12.15
CA LEU A 142 1.75 2.86 11.44
C LEU A 142 2.89 3.83 11.80
N ARG A 143 2.60 5.13 11.90
CA ARG A 143 3.60 6.15 12.29
C ARG A 143 4.16 5.92 13.69
N ASN A 144 3.38 5.29 14.57
CA ASN A 144 3.74 5.01 15.96
C ASN A 144 4.42 3.64 16.15
N THR A 145 4.59 2.84 15.09
CA THR A 145 5.32 1.55 15.13
C THR A 145 6.84 1.76 15.05
N SER A 146 7.60 0.69 15.33
CA SER A 146 9.05 0.63 15.11
C SER A 146 9.42 0.23 13.68
N LEU A 147 8.45 0.07 12.79
CA LEU A 147 8.66 -0.34 11.41
C LEU A 147 9.36 0.73 10.58
N ASP A 148 10.12 0.31 9.60
CA ASP A 148 10.70 1.17 8.56
C ASP A 148 9.59 1.48 7.53
N TRP A 149 8.60 2.26 7.97
CA TRP A 149 7.38 2.48 7.19
C TRP A 149 7.51 3.55 6.12
N THR A 150 6.68 3.43 5.08
CA THR A 150 6.36 4.50 4.14
C THR A 150 4.87 4.47 3.82
N ILE A 151 4.21 5.62 3.85
CA ILE A 151 2.80 5.76 3.47
C ILE A 151 2.74 6.39 2.08
N LEU A 152 2.14 5.68 1.14
CA LEU A 152 1.81 6.20 -0.19
C LEU A 152 0.42 6.79 -0.17
N ALA A 153 0.30 8.07 -0.47
CA ALA A 153 -0.96 8.81 -0.48
C ALA A 153 -1.30 9.28 -1.91
N PRO A 154 -1.74 8.38 -2.81
CA PRO A 154 -2.14 8.73 -4.15
C PRO A 154 -3.45 9.51 -4.18
N GLY A 155 -3.64 10.31 -5.23
CA GLY A 155 -4.94 10.89 -5.55
C GLY A 155 -5.99 9.85 -5.95
N ALA A 156 -7.15 10.28 -6.42
CA ALA A 156 -8.23 9.39 -6.84
C ALA A 156 -7.75 8.43 -7.96
N LEU A 157 -7.94 7.13 -7.72
CA LEU A 157 -7.36 6.10 -8.57
C LEU A 157 -8.09 5.93 -9.90
N THR A 158 -7.35 5.97 -10.99
CA THR A 158 -7.83 5.75 -12.36
C THR A 158 -7.21 4.52 -13.00
N ASP A 159 -7.83 4.02 -14.07
CA ASP A 159 -7.35 2.92 -14.90
C ASP A 159 -6.75 3.47 -16.22
N GLY A 160 -6.15 2.58 -17.00
CA GLY A 160 -5.51 2.88 -18.28
C GLY A 160 -4.00 2.70 -18.25
N PRO A 161 -3.31 3.01 -19.34
CA PRO A 161 -1.85 2.89 -19.40
C PRO A 161 -1.18 3.93 -18.48
N PRO A 162 -0.22 3.51 -17.64
CA PRO A 162 0.50 4.43 -16.75
C PRO A 162 1.44 5.34 -17.54
N SER A 163 1.48 6.62 -17.19
CA SER A 163 2.40 7.59 -17.81
C SER A 163 3.87 7.39 -17.40
N GLY A 164 4.11 6.82 -16.22
CA GLY A 164 5.44 6.73 -15.60
C GLY A 164 5.90 8.05 -14.98
N THR A 165 5.00 9.04 -14.91
CA THR A 165 5.30 10.38 -14.38
C THR A 165 4.29 10.79 -13.32
N ILE A 166 4.77 11.51 -12.29
CA ILE A 166 3.96 11.98 -11.16
C ILE A 166 4.33 13.41 -10.77
N THR A 167 3.60 13.98 -9.84
CA THR A 167 4.01 15.13 -9.04
C THR A 167 3.83 14.81 -7.55
N THR A 168 4.80 15.19 -6.73
CA THR A 168 4.75 15.11 -5.26
C THR A 168 4.27 16.40 -4.61
N ALA A 169 3.85 17.37 -5.41
CA ALA A 169 3.21 18.60 -4.99
C ALA A 169 1.82 18.70 -5.64
N PRO A 170 0.86 17.81 -5.25
CA PRO A 170 -0.45 17.79 -5.87
C PRO A 170 -1.21 19.09 -5.61
N ASP A 171 -1.85 19.61 -6.65
CA ASP A 171 -2.74 20.76 -6.55
C ASP A 171 -4.22 20.34 -6.52
N ARG A 172 -5.12 21.33 -6.35
CA ARG A 172 -6.57 21.05 -6.32
C ARG A 172 -7.15 20.65 -7.68
N ALA A 173 -6.47 20.96 -8.78
CA ALA A 173 -6.94 20.69 -10.14
C ALA A 173 -6.56 19.28 -10.63
N HIS A 174 -5.43 18.74 -10.14
CA HIS A 174 -4.88 17.46 -10.56
C HIS A 174 -4.87 16.48 -9.39
N ARG A 175 -5.99 15.77 -9.19
CA ARG A 175 -6.19 14.88 -8.03
C ARG A 175 -6.32 13.40 -8.42
N GLN A 176 -5.95 13.03 -9.63
CA GLN A 176 -6.03 11.65 -10.11
C GLN A 176 -4.66 11.01 -10.14
N THR A 177 -4.64 9.69 -9.92
CA THR A 177 -3.44 8.88 -10.01
C THR A 177 -3.77 7.56 -10.70
N ASN A 178 -3.06 7.25 -11.76
CA ASN A 178 -3.18 5.97 -12.44
C ASN A 178 -2.65 4.84 -11.53
N ARG A 179 -3.40 3.73 -11.43
CA ARG A 179 -3.02 2.57 -10.59
C ARG A 179 -1.67 1.97 -10.97
N GLY A 180 -1.31 2.00 -12.24
CA GLY A 180 0.02 1.58 -12.69
C GLY A 180 1.13 2.53 -12.22
N ASN A 181 0.85 3.83 -12.08
CA ASN A 181 1.80 4.77 -11.47
C ASN A 181 1.91 4.51 -9.96
N VAL A 182 0.82 4.16 -9.25
CA VAL A 182 0.90 3.75 -7.83
C VAL A 182 1.81 2.52 -7.68
N ALA A 183 1.65 1.50 -8.51
CA ALA A 183 2.51 0.31 -8.48
C ALA A 183 3.98 0.65 -8.74
N ARG A 184 4.27 1.51 -9.72
CA ARG A 184 5.64 1.98 -10.03
C ARG A 184 6.24 2.82 -8.90
N VAL A 185 5.45 3.68 -8.27
CA VAL A 185 5.89 4.44 -7.08
C VAL A 185 6.20 3.50 -5.94
N ALA A 186 5.36 2.49 -5.69
CA ALA A 186 5.60 1.47 -4.65
C ALA A 186 6.93 0.73 -4.89
N ALA A 187 7.20 0.27 -6.12
CA ALA A 187 8.47 -0.38 -6.47
C ALA A 187 9.67 0.57 -6.26
N ALA A 188 9.58 1.82 -6.74
CA ALA A 188 10.64 2.81 -6.56
C ALA A 188 10.93 3.12 -5.08
N VAL A 189 9.88 3.21 -4.25
CA VAL A 189 9.99 3.45 -2.81
C VAL A 189 10.63 2.27 -2.07
N LEU A 190 10.33 1.03 -2.45
CA LEU A 190 10.98 -0.17 -1.90
C LEU A 190 12.49 -0.17 -2.17
N ALA A 191 12.91 0.34 -3.32
CA ALA A 191 14.33 0.46 -3.69
C ALA A 191 15.03 1.71 -3.09
N THR A 192 14.29 2.61 -2.40
CA THR A 192 14.81 3.90 -1.94
C THR A 192 14.70 4.04 -0.42
N PRO A 193 15.73 3.62 0.37
CA PRO A 193 15.68 3.67 1.85
C PRO A 193 15.42 5.06 2.43
N ALA A 194 15.77 6.13 1.73
CA ALA A 194 15.52 7.50 2.18
C ALA A 194 14.02 7.89 2.20
N THR A 195 13.13 7.01 1.75
CA THR A 195 11.68 7.16 1.86
C THR A 195 11.11 6.59 3.18
N ILE A 196 11.95 5.94 3.99
CA ILE A 196 11.56 5.44 5.31
C ILE A 196 11.10 6.60 6.20
N HIS A 197 10.02 6.36 6.96
CA HIS A 197 9.34 7.32 7.84
C HIS A 197 8.78 8.54 7.08
N ARG A 198 8.33 8.34 5.83
CA ARG A 198 7.70 9.38 5.03
C ARG A 198 6.29 9.02 4.59
N THR A 199 5.43 10.03 4.60
CA THR A 199 4.18 10.03 3.83
C THR A 199 4.45 10.73 2.50
N ILE A 200 4.19 10.06 1.39
CA ILE A 200 4.42 10.57 0.04
C ILE A 200 3.07 10.79 -0.63
N GLU A 201 2.67 12.05 -0.68
CA GLU A 201 1.49 12.47 -1.43
C GLU A 201 1.85 12.66 -2.89
N PHE A 202 1.06 12.12 -3.81
CA PHE A 202 1.32 12.26 -5.24
C PHE A 202 0.08 12.08 -6.10
N THR A 203 0.16 12.66 -7.29
CA THR A 203 -0.82 12.48 -8.38
C THR A 203 -0.07 12.27 -9.69
N ASP A 204 -0.78 11.88 -10.75
CA ASP A 204 -0.19 11.91 -12.09
C ASP A 204 0.31 13.32 -12.39
N GLY A 205 1.45 13.41 -13.06
CA GLY A 205 2.14 14.66 -13.29
C GLY A 205 3.16 14.56 -14.42
N ALA A 206 4.18 15.42 -14.39
CA ALA A 206 5.16 15.52 -15.46
C ALA A 206 6.57 14.99 -15.11
N MET A 207 6.86 14.77 -13.82
CA MET A 207 8.18 14.32 -13.36
C MET A 207 8.30 12.80 -13.44
N PRO A 208 9.34 12.23 -14.03
CA PRO A 208 9.59 10.79 -14.00
C PRO A 208 9.60 10.25 -12.56
N ILE A 209 8.96 9.10 -12.31
CA ILE A 209 8.81 8.53 -10.95
C ILE A 209 10.18 8.36 -10.27
N ALA A 210 11.20 7.86 -11.00
CA ALA A 210 12.53 7.68 -10.43
C ALA A 210 13.16 9.00 -9.95
N GLU A 211 12.95 10.10 -10.69
CA GLU A 211 13.41 11.42 -10.32
C GLU A 211 12.60 11.98 -9.13
N ALA A 212 11.28 11.88 -9.17
CA ALA A 212 10.40 12.35 -8.11
C ALA A 212 10.71 11.67 -6.76
N ILE A 213 10.89 10.35 -6.76
CA ILE A 213 11.21 9.58 -5.54
C ILE A 213 12.67 9.79 -5.12
N GLY A 214 13.62 9.81 -6.08
CA GLY A 214 15.03 10.10 -5.83
C GLY A 214 15.27 11.50 -5.27
N GLY A 215 14.50 12.49 -5.72
CA GLY A 215 14.57 13.88 -5.23
C GLY A 215 14.13 14.06 -3.76
N LEU A 216 13.32 13.14 -3.21
CA LEU A 216 12.92 13.15 -1.80
C LEU A 216 14.09 12.90 -0.84
N THR A 217 15.24 12.42 -1.33
CA THR A 217 16.45 12.17 -0.52
C THR A 217 17.20 13.47 -0.23
N SER A 218 17.04 14.48 -1.09
CA SER A 218 17.85 15.71 -1.10
C SER A 218 17.43 16.75 -0.04
N THR A 219 16.23 16.65 0.57
CA THR A 219 15.67 17.67 1.47
C THR A 219 15.84 17.36 2.96
N ALA A 220 16.47 16.25 3.33
CA ALA A 220 16.65 15.86 4.73
C ALA A 220 17.93 16.42 5.40
N GLY A 221 18.56 17.44 4.81
CA GLY A 221 19.85 18.01 5.25
C GLY A 221 19.92 19.53 5.08
N ALA A 222 18.90 20.26 5.56
CA ALA A 222 18.99 21.72 5.73
C ALA A 222 18.42 22.11 7.10
#